data_75e686fe49a4686596d9c85a4e1353e8
#
_entry.id   75e686fe49a4686596d9c85a4e1353e8
#
_cell.length_a   1.000
_cell.length_b   1.000
_cell.length_c   1.000
_cell.angle_alpha   90.00
_cell.angle_beta   90.00
_cell.angle_gamma   90.00
#
_symmetry.space_group_name_H-M   'P 1'
#
loop_
_entity.id
_entity.type
_entity.pdbx_description
1 polymer ?
#
loop_
_entity_poly.entity_id
_entity_poly.type
_entity_poly.pdbx_seq_one_letter_code
_entity_poly.pdbx_strand_id
1 'polypeptide(L)'
;KNLINNISEDKKKITITGLSTNSKKVKKGNIFFAIKGNNANGEKFIKEAINNGASVIVCSNEFKYKNKKILIIKRKNIRNFVSKVSSQFYNLKPKNIIAVTGTNGKTSVADLFYQILSLNNVPAASIGTLGIKFKNKILKTGLTSPDTISIHKYLQIIKKKKIDNVIIEASSHGLDQDRLHHINFKAAIFTNFSQDHLDYHKSMKSYLNAKLILFKKILKKNSSIVLDKDIKEFFTLKKIAKTRGLKVLEIKKIIKKINIISLNQTSEFKTKNLAMAIAATKFCNLKDK
;
A
#
# COMPACT_ATOMS: atom_id res chain seq x y z
N LYS A 1 9.59 -22.47 1.66
CA LYS A 1 8.91 -21.86 0.48
C LYS A 1 9.94 -21.16 -0.39
N ASN A 2 9.94 -21.45 -1.69
CA ASN A 2 10.80 -20.77 -2.65
C ASN A 2 10.37 -19.31 -2.78
N LEU A 3 11.14 -18.39 -2.20
CA LEU A 3 10.89 -16.93 -2.28
C LEU A 3 11.25 -16.37 -3.66
N ILE A 4 12.11 -17.07 -4.40
CA ILE A 4 12.66 -16.59 -5.67
C ILE A 4 12.68 -17.77 -6.64
N ASN A 5 11.98 -17.63 -7.76
CA ASN A 5 11.97 -18.62 -8.84
C ASN A 5 13.22 -18.48 -9.72
N ASN A 6 13.58 -19.53 -10.46
CA ASN A 6 14.72 -19.58 -11.40
C ASN A 6 16.11 -19.41 -10.73
N ILE A 7 16.32 -20.12 -9.64
CA ILE A 7 17.62 -20.25 -8.97
C ILE A 7 18.05 -21.72 -9.05
N SER A 8 19.37 -21.97 -9.22
CA SER A 8 19.93 -23.32 -9.22
C SER A 8 19.60 -24.06 -7.90
N GLU A 9 19.47 -25.38 -7.95
CA GLU A 9 19.05 -26.23 -6.80
C GLU A 9 19.93 -25.98 -5.56
N ASP A 10 21.25 -25.86 -5.74
CA ASP A 10 22.19 -25.62 -4.62
C ASP A 10 21.90 -24.32 -3.86
N LYS A 11 21.40 -23.30 -4.59
CA LYS A 11 21.09 -21.97 -4.03
C LYS A 11 19.69 -21.88 -3.46
N LYS A 12 18.80 -22.84 -3.76
CA LYS A 12 17.49 -22.97 -3.13
C LYS A 12 17.57 -23.35 -1.65
N LYS A 13 18.70 -23.91 -1.20
CA LYS A 13 18.95 -24.31 0.19
C LYS A 13 19.25 -23.12 1.13
N ILE A 14 19.42 -21.89 0.61
CA ILE A 14 19.70 -20.71 1.43
C ILE A 14 18.46 -20.35 2.27
N THR A 15 18.60 -20.45 3.59
CA THR A 15 17.55 -20.03 4.53
C THR A 15 17.55 -18.51 4.68
N ILE A 16 16.41 -17.89 4.40
CA ILE A 16 16.23 -16.45 4.54
C ILE A 16 15.55 -16.14 5.86
N THR A 17 16.19 -15.33 6.70
CA THR A 17 15.72 -14.94 8.03
C THR A 17 15.03 -13.57 8.05
N GLY A 18 15.25 -12.74 7.02
CA GLY A 18 14.67 -11.40 6.94
C GLY A 18 14.97 -10.67 5.63
N LEU A 19 14.37 -9.49 5.50
CA LEU A 19 14.47 -8.62 4.33
C LEU A 19 14.94 -7.23 4.78
N SER A 20 15.83 -6.59 4.02
CA SER A 20 16.26 -5.21 4.30
C SER A 20 16.56 -4.43 3.02
N THR A 21 16.19 -3.13 3.03
CA THR A 21 16.63 -2.12 2.06
C THR A 21 17.66 -1.15 2.68
N ASN A 22 18.01 -1.34 3.97
CA ASN A 22 18.99 -0.54 4.68
C ASN A 22 20.13 -1.44 5.14
N SER A 23 21.36 -1.19 4.65
CA SER A 23 22.56 -1.97 4.95
C SER A 23 22.83 -2.08 6.45
N LYS A 24 22.65 -1.00 7.20
CA LYS A 24 22.84 -0.95 8.67
C LYS A 24 21.85 -1.81 9.46
N LYS A 25 20.69 -2.15 8.86
CA LYS A 25 19.65 -3.01 9.49
C LYS A 25 19.72 -4.45 9.01
N VAL A 26 20.68 -4.80 8.18
CA VAL A 26 20.90 -6.17 7.74
C VAL A 26 21.36 -7.02 8.92
N LYS A 27 20.84 -8.25 8.99
CA LYS A 27 21.25 -9.29 9.93
C LYS A 27 21.62 -10.56 9.16
N LYS A 28 22.33 -11.49 9.82
CA LYS A 28 22.70 -12.78 9.23
C LYS A 28 21.50 -13.50 8.63
N GLY A 29 21.65 -13.94 7.39
CA GLY A 29 20.57 -14.60 6.65
C GLY A 29 19.60 -13.69 5.90
N ASN A 30 19.78 -12.36 5.95
CA ASN A 30 18.85 -11.45 5.27
C ASN A 30 19.10 -11.38 3.76
N ILE A 31 18.04 -11.02 3.03
CA ILE A 31 18.16 -10.48 1.67
C ILE A 31 18.34 -8.96 1.79
N PHE A 32 19.40 -8.43 1.19
CA PHE A 32 19.56 -6.99 1.02
C PHE A 32 19.16 -6.57 -0.40
N PHE A 33 18.28 -5.57 -0.50
CA PHE A 33 17.84 -5.00 -1.77
C PHE A 33 18.50 -3.64 -1.98
N ALA A 34 19.43 -3.57 -2.92
CA ALA A 34 20.19 -2.38 -3.26
C ALA A 34 19.38 -1.44 -4.18
N ILE A 35 18.41 -0.73 -3.59
CA ILE A 35 17.51 0.15 -4.35
C ILE A 35 18.22 1.47 -4.66
N LYS A 36 18.12 1.93 -5.91
CA LYS A 36 18.47 3.30 -6.27
C LYS A 36 17.40 4.25 -5.72
N GLY A 37 17.74 5.03 -4.69
CA GLY A 37 16.91 6.09 -4.12
C GLY A 37 17.14 7.44 -4.79
N ASN A 38 16.40 8.48 -4.36
CA ASN A 38 16.59 9.84 -4.86
C ASN A 38 17.90 10.44 -4.34
N ASN A 39 18.27 10.16 -3.09
CA ASN A 39 19.43 10.76 -2.42
C ASN A 39 20.67 9.84 -2.42
N ALA A 40 20.51 8.54 -2.62
CA ALA A 40 21.61 7.59 -2.60
C ALA A 40 21.34 6.38 -3.49
N ASN A 41 22.40 5.82 -4.09
CA ASN A 41 22.35 4.54 -4.75
C ASN A 41 22.66 3.44 -3.75
N GLY A 42 21.68 2.55 -3.49
CA GLY A 42 21.81 1.43 -2.55
C GLY A 42 22.95 0.46 -2.89
N GLU A 43 23.42 0.43 -4.13
CA GLU A 43 24.52 -0.42 -4.57
C GLU A 43 25.86 -0.06 -3.91
N LYS A 44 26.05 1.21 -3.51
CA LYS A 44 27.23 1.64 -2.75
C LYS A 44 27.34 0.95 -1.38
N PHE A 45 26.24 0.45 -0.84
CA PHE A 45 26.16 -0.16 0.49
C PHE A 45 26.17 -1.69 0.46
N ILE A 46 26.41 -2.31 -0.70
CA ILE A 46 26.43 -3.78 -0.84
C ILE A 46 27.54 -4.41 0.03
N LYS A 47 28.74 -3.84 0.04
CA LYS A 47 29.83 -4.34 0.87
C LYS A 47 29.48 -4.33 2.37
N GLU A 48 28.90 -3.22 2.85
CA GLU A 48 28.43 -3.10 4.23
C GLU A 48 27.33 -4.12 4.55
N ALA A 49 26.37 -4.31 3.66
CA ALA A 49 25.32 -5.31 3.83
C ALA A 49 25.86 -6.74 3.93
N ILE A 50 26.91 -7.07 3.14
CA ILE A 50 27.58 -8.35 3.19
C ILE A 50 28.29 -8.53 4.54
N ASN A 51 29.03 -7.53 5.00
CA ASN A 51 29.71 -7.56 6.28
C ASN A 51 28.73 -7.72 7.45
N ASN A 52 27.53 -7.15 7.34
CA ASN A 52 26.46 -7.29 8.32
C ASN A 52 25.70 -8.63 8.21
N GLY A 53 26.11 -9.54 7.28
CA GLY A 53 25.60 -10.91 7.20
C GLY A 53 24.48 -11.13 6.19
N ALA A 54 24.34 -10.29 5.15
CA ALA A 54 23.43 -10.59 4.05
C ALA A 54 23.82 -11.90 3.37
N SER A 55 22.88 -12.82 3.18
CA SER A 55 23.08 -14.06 2.44
C SER A 55 22.73 -13.92 0.95
N VAL A 56 21.90 -12.94 0.61
CA VAL A 56 21.48 -12.66 -0.77
C VAL A 56 21.50 -11.16 -0.99
N ILE A 57 22.02 -10.75 -2.14
CA ILE A 57 22.01 -9.37 -2.62
C ILE A 57 21.13 -9.28 -3.86
N VAL A 58 20.23 -8.30 -3.88
CA VAL A 58 19.45 -7.94 -5.08
C VAL A 58 19.90 -6.58 -5.56
N CYS A 59 20.38 -6.49 -6.80
CA CYS A 59 20.92 -5.27 -7.40
C CYS A 59 20.42 -5.07 -8.84
N SER A 60 20.78 -3.95 -9.49
CA SER A 60 20.44 -3.69 -10.88
C SER A 60 21.16 -4.65 -11.84
N ASN A 61 20.64 -4.75 -13.07
CA ASN A 61 21.30 -5.55 -14.11
C ASN A 61 22.70 -5.01 -14.48
N GLU A 62 22.88 -3.70 -14.34
CA GLU A 62 24.08 -2.96 -14.74
C GLU A 62 25.20 -3.08 -13.70
N PHE A 63 24.89 -3.46 -12.46
CA PHE A 63 25.87 -3.53 -11.38
C PHE A 63 26.85 -4.66 -11.59
N LYS A 64 28.14 -4.31 -11.75
CA LYS A 64 29.25 -5.25 -11.98
C LYS A 64 29.89 -5.64 -10.64
N TYR A 65 29.36 -6.65 -10.00
CA TYR A 65 29.94 -7.21 -8.78
C TYR A 65 29.87 -8.74 -8.80
N LYS A 66 31.01 -9.38 -8.56
CA LYS A 66 31.11 -10.84 -8.47
C LYS A 66 31.59 -11.21 -7.07
N ASN A 67 30.86 -12.07 -6.40
CA ASN A 67 31.28 -12.67 -5.15
C ASN A 67 30.88 -14.16 -5.18
N LYS A 68 31.83 -15.05 -5.04
CA LYS A 68 31.58 -16.51 -5.09
C LYS A 68 30.81 -17.02 -3.85
N LYS A 69 30.87 -16.31 -2.73
CA LYS A 69 30.31 -16.74 -1.43
C LYS A 69 28.84 -16.26 -1.24
N ILE A 70 28.36 -15.32 -2.05
CA ILE A 70 27.04 -14.69 -1.87
C ILE A 70 26.21 -14.81 -3.14
N LEU A 71 24.93 -15.15 -2.99
CA LEU A 71 23.99 -15.16 -4.10
C LEU A 71 23.64 -13.72 -4.51
N ILE A 72 24.00 -13.34 -5.73
CA ILE A 72 23.66 -12.06 -6.34
C ILE A 72 22.54 -12.26 -7.34
N ILE A 73 21.44 -11.53 -7.20
CA ILE A 73 20.26 -11.56 -8.06
C ILE A 73 20.11 -10.21 -8.73
N LYS A 74 20.15 -10.20 -10.05
CA LYS A 74 19.97 -9.00 -10.85
C LYS A 74 18.54 -8.80 -11.25
N ARG A 75 18.02 -7.56 -11.14
CA ARG A 75 16.63 -7.21 -11.53
C ARG A 75 16.57 -5.80 -12.11
N LYS A 76 15.82 -5.66 -13.20
CA LYS A 76 15.55 -4.36 -13.85
C LYS A 76 14.71 -3.45 -12.94
N ASN A 77 13.67 -3.99 -12.33
CA ASN A 77 12.81 -3.26 -11.38
C ASN A 77 12.93 -3.88 -9.98
N ILE A 78 13.90 -3.37 -9.20
CA ILE A 78 14.16 -3.86 -7.84
C ILE A 78 12.98 -3.52 -6.92
N ARG A 79 12.34 -2.33 -7.04
CA ARG A 79 11.23 -1.91 -6.18
C ARG A 79 10.04 -2.86 -6.26
N ASN A 80 9.62 -3.21 -7.48
CA ASN A 80 8.57 -4.19 -7.69
C ASN A 80 8.96 -5.57 -7.17
N PHE A 81 10.23 -5.97 -7.37
CA PHE A 81 10.75 -7.24 -6.88
C PHE A 81 10.78 -7.31 -5.34
N VAL A 82 11.17 -6.22 -4.64
CA VAL A 82 11.05 -6.12 -3.17
C VAL A 82 9.61 -6.37 -2.74
N SER A 83 8.64 -5.72 -3.39
CA SER A 83 7.24 -5.88 -3.04
C SER A 83 6.75 -7.32 -3.23
N LYS A 84 7.16 -7.97 -4.33
CA LYS A 84 6.86 -9.39 -4.59
C LYS A 84 7.43 -10.30 -3.50
N VAL A 85 8.73 -10.18 -3.21
CA VAL A 85 9.42 -10.99 -2.21
C VAL A 85 8.85 -10.73 -0.82
N SER A 86 8.58 -9.47 -0.45
CA SER A 86 7.97 -9.11 0.83
C SER A 86 6.57 -9.72 0.98
N SER A 87 5.78 -9.72 -0.09
CA SER A 87 4.44 -10.34 -0.09
C SER A 87 4.49 -11.84 0.16
N GLN A 88 5.51 -12.52 -0.35
CA GLN A 88 5.71 -13.96 -0.18
C GLN A 88 6.32 -14.30 1.18
N PHE A 89 7.26 -13.50 1.66
CA PHE A 89 7.92 -13.69 2.96
C PHE A 89 6.94 -13.48 4.12
N TYR A 90 6.21 -12.38 4.09
CA TYR A 90 5.12 -12.07 5.02
C TYR A 90 3.78 -12.53 4.41
N ASN A 91 3.52 -13.81 4.36
CA ASN A 91 2.46 -14.41 3.55
C ASN A 91 1.05 -14.37 4.18
N LEU A 92 0.92 -14.14 5.48
CA LEU A 92 -0.38 -13.99 6.13
C LEU A 92 -0.91 -12.58 5.91
N LYS A 93 -2.12 -12.47 5.34
CA LYS A 93 -2.75 -11.19 5.00
C LYS A 93 -4.19 -11.11 5.49
N PRO A 94 -4.66 -9.92 5.90
CA PRO A 94 -6.07 -9.68 6.11
C PRO A 94 -6.90 -9.98 4.86
N LYS A 95 -8.16 -10.35 5.03
CA LYS A 95 -9.06 -10.71 3.92
C LYS A 95 -9.57 -9.48 3.17
N ASN A 96 -9.85 -8.40 3.89
CA ASN A 96 -10.51 -7.20 3.39
C ASN A 96 -9.53 -6.03 3.51
N ILE A 97 -8.76 -5.77 2.46
CA ILE A 97 -7.81 -4.66 2.41
C ILE A 97 -8.36 -3.62 1.44
N ILE A 98 -8.47 -2.38 1.91
CA ILE A 98 -8.98 -1.24 1.15
C ILE A 98 -7.88 -0.19 1.07
N ALA A 99 -7.72 0.44 -0.09
CA ALA A 99 -6.82 1.58 -0.25
C ALA A 99 -7.62 2.88 -0.28
N VAL A 100 -7.04 3.97 0.23
CA VAL A 100 -7.57 5.32 0.03
C VAL A 100 -6.49 6.23 -0.51
N THR A 101 -6.75 6.87 -1.66
CA THR A 101 -5.87 7.87 -2.28
C THR A 101 -6.64 9.15 -2.63
N GLY A 102 -5.93 10.20 -2.92
CA GLY A 102 -6.42 11.53 -3.25
C GLY A 102 -5.46 12.58 -2.69
N THR A 103 -5.77 13.86 -2.89
CA THR A 103 -4.95 14.93 -2.29
C THR A 103 -5.29 15.08 -0.82
N ASN A 104 -6.55 15.34 -0.49
CA ASN A 104 -7.04 15.55 0.86
C ASN A 104 -8.01 14.44 1.29
N GLY A 105 -8.27 14.31 2.60
CA GLY A 105 -9.28 13.42 3.14
C GLY A 105 -8.85 11.97 3.37
N LYS A 106 -7.68 11.52 2.89
CA LYS A 106 -7.19 10.14 3.08
C LYS A 106 -7.21 9.68 4.53
N THR A 107 -6.60 10.46 5.40
CA THR A 107 -6.50 10.18 6.84
C THR A 107 -7.86 10.20 7.51
N SER A 108 -8.71 11.18 7.16
CA SER A 108 -10.07 11.26 7.70
C SER A 108 -10.90 10.03 7.31
N VAL A 109 -10.86 9.62 6.05
CA VAL A 109 -11.57 8.41 5.57
C VAL A 109 -11.03 7.16 6.25
N ALA A 110 -9.71 7.05 6.41
CA ALA A 110 -9.08 5.89 7.06
C ALA A 110 -9.44 5.82 8.56
N ASP A 111 -9.48 6.95 9.25
CA ASP A 111 -9.84 7.00 10.66
C ASP A 111 -11.34 6.76 10.88
N LEU A 112 -12.22 7.37 10.07
CA LEU A 112 -13.66 7.11 10.09
C LEU A 112 -13.98 5.64 9.80
N PHE A 113 -13.33 5.01 8.83
CA PHE A 113 -13.48 3.58 8.57
C PHE A 113 -13.14 2.74 9.83
N TYR A 114 -12.02 3.05 10.48
CA TYR A 114 -11.62 2.37 11.70
C TYR A 114 -12.64 2.58 12.82
N GLN A 115 -13.12 3.81 13.02
CA GLN A 115 -14.11 4.15 14.05
C GLN A 115 -15.44 3.44 13.81
N ILE A 116 -15.98 3.50 12.57
CA ILE A 116 -17.26 2.85 12.23
C ILE A 116 -17.20 1.35 12.53
N LEU A 117 -16.14 0.66 12.12
CA LEU A 117 -16.00 -0.77 12.39
C LEU A 117 -15.83 -1.05 13.89
N SER A 118 -15.06 -0.22 14.59
CA SER A 118 -14.85 -0.36 16.05
C SER A 118 -16.14 -0.15 16.85
N LEU A 119 -16.95 0.84 16.50
CA LEU A 119 -18.27 1.09 17.11
C LEU A 119 -19.25 -0.07 16.89
N ASN A 120 -19.08 -0.82 15.79
CA ASN A 120 -19.88 -2.02 15.50
C ASN A 120 -19.21 -3.31 15.99
N ASN A 121 -18.21 -3.24 16.89
CA ASN A 121 -17.47 -4.38 17.43
C ASN A 121 -16.82 -5.27 16.35
N VAL A 122 -16.50 -4.71 15.18
CA VAL A 122 -15.82 -5.41 14.08
C VAL A 122 -14.33 -5.11 14.15
N PRO A 123 -13.45 -6.11 14.33
CA PRO A 123 -12.01 -5.88 14.37
C PRO A 123 -11.47 -5.24 13.10
N ALA A 124 -10.84 -4.08 13.23
CA ALA A 124 -10.30 -3.31 12.13
C ALA A 124 -8.90 -2.75 12.44
N ALA A 125 -8.21 -2.32 11.39
CA ALA A 125 -6.96 -1.58 11.46
C ALA A 125 -6.89 -0.50 10.37
N SER A 126 -6.15 0.58 10.64
CA SER A 126 -5.75 1.56 9.64
C SER A 126 -4.22 1.69 9.58
N ILE A 127 -3.69 1.91 8.38
CA ILE A 127 -2.26 2.17 8.13
C ILE A 127 -2.18 3.48 7.36
N GLY A 128 -1.57 4.50 7.94
CA GLY A 128 -1.50 5.81 7.31
C GLY A 128 -0.67 6.83 8.08
N THR A 129 -0.97 8.10 7.87
CA THR A 129 -0.27 9.24 8.45
C THR A 129 -0.27 9.22 9.99
N LEU A 130 -1.36 8.79 10.61
CA LEU A 130 -1.44 8.64 12.07
C LEU A 130 -0.66 7.42 12.59
N GLY A 131 -0.03 6.66 11.71
CA GLY A 131 0.63 5.40 12.06
C GLY A 131 -0.26 4.19 11.76
N ILE A 132 -0.03 3.12 12.52
CA ILE A 132 -0.82 1.89 12.41
C ILE A 132 -1.70 1.78 13.63
N LYS A 133 -3.02 1.88 13.42
CA LYS A 133 -4.03 1.86 14.46
C LYS A 133 -4.75 0.51 14.46
N PHE A 134 -4.76 -0.18 15.59
CA PHE A 134 -5.52 -1.41 15.83
C PHE A 134 -5.65 -1.67 17.32
N LYS A 135 -6.78 -2.24 17.77
CA LYS A 135 -7.04 -2.57 19.19
C LYS A 135 -6.68 -1.43 20.14
N ASN A 136 -7.08 -0.20 19.82
CA ASN A 136 -6.80 1.03 20.58
C ASN A 136 -5.30 1.36 20.78
N LYS A 137 -4.41 0.73 20.01
CA LYS A 137 -2.97 1.01 19.98
C LYS A 137 -2.59 1.72 18.68
N ILE A 138 -1.64 2.65 18.79
CA ILE A 138 -1.07 3.36 17.63
C ILE A 138 0.42 3.11 17.62
N LEU A 139 0.92 2.54 16.52
CA LEU A 139 2.35 2.39 16.24
C LEU A 139 2.76 3.48 15.25
N LYS A 140 3.57 4.43 15.68
CA LYS A 140 4.08 5.50 14.79
C LYS A 140 4.98 4.93 13.70
N THR A 141 4.81 5.34 12.45
CA THR A 141 5.58 4.85 11.30
C THR A 141 6.42 5.94 10.62
N GLY A 142 6.18 7.21 10.90
CA GLY A 142 6.87 8.34 10.29
C GLY A 142 6.55 8.61 8.81
N LEU A 143 5.77 7.76 8.15
CA LEU A 143 5.39 7.90 6.74
C LEU A 143 3.91 7.54 6.55
N THR A 144 3.21 8.33 5.71
CA THR A 144 1.82 8.04 5.32
C THR A 144 1.66 6.63 4.70
N SER A 145 2.56 6.28 3.79
CA SER A 145 2.70 4.90 3.31
C SER A 145 4.07 4.39 3.73
N PRO A 146 4.17 3.48 4.70
CA PRO A 146 5.43 2.88 5.11
C PRO A 146 6.19 2.25 3.95
N ASP A 147 7.46 1.90 4.15
CA ASP A 147 8.21 1.17 3.13
C ASP A 147 7.58 -0.20 2.83
N THR A 148 7.90 -0.74 1.68
CA THR A 148 7.32 -1.98 1.14
C THR A 148 7.44 -3.17 2.10
N ILE A 149 8.60 -3.37 2.71
CA ILE A 149 8.85 -4.48 3.64
C ILE A 149 7.99 -4.32 4.89
N SER A 150 7.97 -3.11 5.43
CA SER A 150 7.21 -2.76 6.63
C SER A 150 5.71 -2.94 6.43
N ILE A 151 5.14 -2.50 5.29
CA ILE A 151 3.70 -2.68 5.01
C ILE A 151 3.33 -4.16 5.03
N HIS A 152 4.07 -5.01 4.32
CA HIS A 152 3.78 -6.45 4.28
C HIS A 152 3.95 -7.12 5.65
N LYS A 153 4.96 -6.71 6.43
CA LYS A 153 5.18 -7.15 7.82
C LYS A 153 4.00 -6.76 8.71
N TYR A 154 3.53 -5.52 8.63
CA TYR A 154 2.41 -5.04 9.43
C TYR A 154 1.10 -5.74 9.07
N LEU A 155 0.83 -5.98 7.79
CA LEU A 155 -0.33 -6.77 7.38
C LEU A 155 -0.31 -8.18 7.98
N GLN A 156 0.86 -8.82 8.05
CA GLN A 156 0.99 -10.11 8.73
C GLN A 156 0.76 -10.01 10.24
N ILE A 157 1.28 -8.98 10.90
CA ILE A 157 1.08 -8.74 12.34
C ILE A 157 -0.43 -8.54 12.63
N ILE A 158 -1.09 -7.69 11.85
CA ILE A 158 -2.53 -7.42 11.95
C ILE A 158 -3.33 -8.73 11.78
N LYS A 159 -2.99 -9.53 10.76
CA LYS A 159 -3.65 -10.83 10.54
C LYS A 159 -3.44 -11.82 11.67
N LYS A 160 -2.22 -11.89 12.24
CA LYS A 160 -1.94 -12.71 13.43
C LYS A 160 -2.77 -12.27 14.66
N LYS A 161 -3.19 -10.99 14.74
CA LYS A 161 -4.12 -10.48 15.77
C LYS A 161 -5.59 -10.74 15.42
N LYS A 162 -5.88 -11.61 14.43
CA LYS A 162 -7.22 -11.99 13.95
C LYS A 162 -8.03 -10.80 13.38
N ILE A 163 -7.35 -9.78 12.85
CA ILE A 163 -7.98 -8.62 12.21
C ILE A 163 -7.95 -8.84 10.69
N ASP A 164 -9.14 -8.85 10.08
CA ASP A 164 -9.30 -9.07 8.64
C ASP A 164 -9.68 -7.80 7.86
N ASN A 165 -10.02 -6.72 8.52
CA ASN A 165 -10.47 -5.48 7.89
C ASN A 165 -9.40 -4.41 8.05
N VAL A 166 -8.82 -3.96 6.96
CA VAL A 166 -7.72 -2.98 6.96
C VAL A 166 -7.92 -1.94 5.89
N ILE A 167 -7.76 -0.67 6.25
CA ILE A 167 -7.64 0.43 5.30
C ILE A 167 -6.21 0.95 5.29
N ILE A 168 -5.69 1.27 4.08
CA ILE A 168 -4.32 1.77 3.88
C ILE A 168 -4.36 3.08 3.13
N GLU A 169 -3.73 4.12 3.68
CA GLU A 169 -3.50 5.35 2.95
C GLU A 169 -2.45 5.13 1.86
N ALA A 170 -2.86 5.29 0.61
CA ALA A 170 -2.02 5.16 -0.58
C ALA A 170 -1.56 6.55 -1.04
N SER A 171 -0.44 7.03 -0.50
CA SER A 171 0.16 8.29 -0.94
C SER A 171 0.68 8.19 -2.38
N SER A 172 0.74 9.33 -3.10
CA SER A 172 1.29 9.36 -4.46
C SER A 172 2.75 8.89 -4.52
N HIS A 173 3.56 9.28 -3.52
CA HIS A 173 4.93 8.78 -3.36
C HIS A 173 4.98 7.27 -3.16
N GLY A 174 4.09 6.70 -2.31
CA GLY A 174 4.02 5.27 -2.05
C GLY A 174 3.63 4.48 -3.30
N LEU A 175 2.72 5.02 -4.11
CA LEU A 175 2.28 4.43 -5.37
C LEU A 175 3.38 4.50 -6.44
N ASP A 176 4.02 5.67 -6.59
CA ASP A 176 5.10 5.89 -7.56
C ASP A 176 6.35 5.04 -7.25
N GLN A 177 6.60 4.80 -5.97
CA GLN A 177 7.73 3.99 -5.49
C GLN A 177 7.42 2.51 -5.35
N ASP A 178 6.35 1.99 -5.95
CA ASP A 178 5.93 0.58 -5.92
C ASP A 178 5.71 0.00 -4.51
N ARG A 179 5.50 0.83 -3.47
CA ARG A 179 5.40 0.37 -2.08
C ARG A 179 4.19 -0.50 -1.81
N LEU A 180 3.11 -0.33 -2.60
CA LEU A 180 1.80 -0.98 -2.41
C LEU A 180 1.54 -2.11 -3.42
N HIS A 181 2.49 -2.43 -4.28
CA HIS A 181 2.36 -3.54 -5.21
C HIS A 181 2.24 -4.88 -4.45
N HIS A 182 1.67 -5.88 -5.11
CA HIS A 182 1.44 -7.23 -4.54
C HIS A 182 0.59 -7.28 -3.26
N ILE A 183 -0.17 -6.20 -2.95
CA ILE A 183 -1.26 -6.21 -1.98
C ILE A 183 -2.57 -6.46 -2.72
N ASN A 184 -3.39 -7.39 -2.23
CA ASN A 184 -4.69 -7.69 -2.82
C ASN A 184 -5.75 -6.77 -2.23
N PHE A 185 -6.00 -5.63 -2.86
CA PHE A 185 -7.05 -4.71 -2.45
C PHE A 185 -8.41 -5.18 -2.98
N LYS A 186 -9.42 -5.27 -2.11
CA LYS A 186 -10.82 -5.48 -2.49
C LYS A 186 -11.44 -4.25 -3.12
N ALA A 187 -11.07 -3.08 -2.59
CA ALA A 187 -11.54 -1.80 -3.08
C ALA A 187 -10.48 -0.71 -2.95
N ALA A 188 -10.63 0.36 -3.72
CA ALA A 188 -9.89 1.58 -3.55
C ALA A 188 -10.81 2.79 -3.63
N ILE A 189 -10.51 3.81 -2.81
CA ILE A 189 -11.23 5.07 -2.74
C ILE A 189 -10.36 6.15 -3.40
N PHE A 190 -10.97 6.99 -4.24
CA PHE A 190 -10.36 8.22 -4.71
C PHE A 190 -11.14 9.40 -4.12
N THR A 191 -10.51 10.16 -3.22
CA THR A 191 -11.19 11.23 -2.49
C THR A 191 -11.37 12.49 -3.34
N ASN A 192 -10.29 13.09 -3.76
CA ASN A 192 -10.23 14.31 -4.57
C ASN A 192 -8.85 14.51 -5.17
N PHE A 193 -8.72 15.53 -6.03
CA PHE A 193 -7.46 15.91 -6.63
C PHE A 193 -7.34 17.43 -6.71
N SER A 194 -6.30 17.98 -6.09
CA SER A 194 -5.92 19.38 -6.13
C SER A 194 -4.39 19.50 -6.15
N GLN A 195 -3.87 20.70 -6.28
CA GLN A 195 -2.43 20.94 -6.33
C GLN A 195 -1.77 20.57 -5.02
N ASP A 196 -0.72 19.72 -5.10
CA ASP A 196 0.13 19.31 -4.00
C ASP A 196 1.36 18.55 -4.54
N HIS A 197 2.41 18.41 -3.73
CA HIS A 197 3.60 17.58 -4.01
C HIS A 197 4.27 17.82 -5.38
N LEU A 198 4.24 19.05 -5.91
CA LEU A 198 4.88 19.37 -7.20
C LEU A 198 6.42 19.43 -7.10
N ASP A 199 6.96 19.60 -5.91
CA ASP A 199 8.38 19.43 -5.59
C ASP A 199 8.89 18.04 -6.01
N TYR A 200 8.10 17.02 -5.79
CA TYR A 200 8.41 15.63 -6.17
C TYR A 200 7.94 15.28 -7.57
N HIS A 201 6.66 15.52 -7.88
CA HIS A 201 6.04 15.04 -9.12
C HIS A 201 6.28 15.92 -10.35
N LYS A 202 6.80 17.15 -10.15
CA LYS A 202 7.14 18.14 -11.18
C LYS A 202 5.96 18.70 -11.99
N SER A 203 4.83 17.99 -12.09
CA SER A 203 3.62 18.44 -12.79
C SER A 203 2.35 17.80 -12.22
N MET A 204 1.22 18.50 -12.36
CA MET A 204 -0.11 17.96 -12.01
C MET A 204 -0.43 16.67 -12.76
N LYS A 205 -0.03 16.57 -14.03
CA LYS A 205 -0.20 15.36 -14.84
C LYS A 205 0.55 14.16 -14.26
N SER A 206 1.82 14.34 -13.86
CA SER A 206 2.63 13.29 -13.23
C SER A 206 2.06 12.92 -11.86
N TYR A 207 1.62 13.89 -11.08
CA TYR A 207 0.99 13.69 -9.78
C TYR A 207 -0.30 12.87 -9.88
N LEU A 208 -1.20 13.21 -10.81
CA LEU A 208 -2.39 12.43 -11.07
C LEU A 208 -2.03 11.01 -11.53
N ASN A 209 -1.10 10.87 -12.48
CA ASN A 209 -0.67 9.57 -12.98
C ASN A 209 -0.13 8.67 -11.86
N ALA A 210 0.64 9.21 -10.90
CA ALA A 210 1.09 8.46 -9.74
C ALA A 210 -0.09 7.88 -8.92
N LYS A 211 -1.15 8.68 -8.66
CA LYS A 211 -2.36 8.18 -7.99
C LYS A 211 -3.11 7.14 -8.83
N LEU A 212 -3.17 7.33 -10.14
CA LEU A 212 -3.85 6.41 -11.06
C LEU A 212 -3.15 5.04 -11.17
N ILE A 213 -1.91 4.89 -10.72
CA ILE A 213 -1.22 3.59 -10.62
C ILE A 213 -2.07 2.59 -9.83
N LEU A 214 -2.70 3.02 -8.73
CA LEU A 214 -3.56 2.19 -7.91
C LEU A 214 -4.67 1.51 -8.74
N PHE A 215 -5.33 2.26 -9.59
CA PHE A 215 -6.47 1.82 -10.39
C PHE A 215 -6.06 1.14 -11.70
N LYS A 216 -4.98 1.62 -12.33
CA LYS A 216 -4.48 1.08 -13.61
C LYS A 216 -3.68 -0.21 -13.45
N LYS A 217 -2.91 -0.36 -12.34
CA LYS A 217 -1.92 -1.45 -12.22
C LYS A 217 -2.12 -2.34 -10.99
N ILE A 218 -2.55 -1.81 -9.84
CA ILE A 218 -2.53 -2.54 -8.56
C ILE A 218 -3.86 -3.25 -8.31
N LEU A 219 -5.01 -2.59 -8.50
CA LEU A 219 -6.31 -3.24 -8.36
C LEU A 219 -6.45 -4.41 -9.33
N LYS A 220 -6.98 -5.51 -8.83
CA LYS A 220 -7.30 -6.68 -9.66
C LYS A 220 -8.68 -6.55 -10.30
N LYS A 221 -8.92 -7.30 -11.38
CA LYS A 221 -10.26 -7.47 -11.96
C LYS A 221 -11.27 -7.84 -10.86
N ASN A 222 -12.47 -7.33 -10.96
CA ASN A 222 -13.57 -7.47 -9.99
C ASN A 222 -13.38 -6.72 -8.65
N SER A 223 -12.25 -6.03 -8.41
CA SER A 223 -12.14 -5.09 -7.30
C SER A 223 -13.05 -3.88 -7.54
N SER A 224 -13.35 -3.13 -6.48
CA SER A 224 -14.25 -1.96 -6.57
C SER A 224 -13.49 -0.64 -6.46
N ILE A 225 -14.02 0.39 -7.11
CA ILE A 225 -13.60 1.78 -6.93
C ILE A 225 -14.75 2.54 -6.28
N VAL A 226 -14.47 3.25 -5.18
CA VAL A 226 -15.41 4.16 -4.54
C VAL A 226 -15.14 5.58 -5.02
N LEU A 227 -16.14 6.23 -5.60
CA LEU A 227 -16.02 7.54 -6.24
C LEU A 227 -17.14 8.49 -5.86
N ASP A 228 -16.78 9.76 -5.75
CA ASP A 228 -17.74 10.86 -5.88
C ASP A 228 -17.89 11.22 -7.36
N LYS A 229 -19.13 11.33 -7.86
CA LYS A 229 -19.38 11.69 -9.27
C LYS A 229 -19.04 13.15 -9.59
N ASP A 230 -18.95 14.00 -8.57
CA ASP A 230 -18.78 15.44 -8.73
C ASP A 230 -17.29 15.86 -8.82
N ILE A 231 -16.35 14.91 -8.75
CA ILE A 231 -14.91 15.19 -8.98
C ILE A 231 -14.56 15.23 -10.47
N LYS A 232 -13.64 16.10 -10.85
CA LYS A 232 -13.20 16.25 -12.25
C LYS A 232 -12.65 14.96 -12.86
N GLU A 233 -12.02 14.11 -12.04
CA GLU A 233 -11.40 12.84 -12.44
C GLU A 233 -12.40 11.68 -12.62
N PHE A 234 -13.69 11.90 -12.33
CA PHE A 234 -14.72 10.85 -12.35
C PHE A 234 -14.76 10.07 -13.67
N PHE A 235 -14.87 10.76 -14.81
CA PHE A 235 -14.93 10.08 -16.11
C PHE A 235 -13.65 9.34 -16.46
N THR A 236 -12.48 9.88 -16.09
CA THR A 236 -11.19 9.21 -16.26
C THR A 236 -11.14 7.91 -15.45
N LEU A 237 -11.55 7.94 -14.17
CA LEU A 237 -11.58 6.77 -13.30
C LEU A 237 -12.62 5.75 -13.74
N LYS A 238 -13.78 6.19 -14.22
CA LYS A 238 -14.84 5.34 -14.78
C LYS A 238 -14.37 4.62 -16.06
N LYS A 239 -13.64 5.33 -16.95
CA LYS A 239 -13.02 4.72 -18.13
C LYS A 239 -12.00 3.65 -17.73
N ILE A 240 -11.13 3.94 -16.75
CA ILE A 240 -10.16 2.96 -16.22
C ILE A 240 -10.91 1.75 -15.62
N ALA A 241 -11.98 1.98 -14.86
CA ALA A 241 -12.79 0.91 -14.28
C ALA A 241 -13.34 -0.02 -15.36
N LYS A 242 -13.93 0.54 -16.44
CA LYS A 242 -14.45 -0.24 -17.58
C LYS A 242 -13.34 -1.08 -18.23
N THR A 243 -12.20 -0.46 -18.56
CA THR A 243 -11.07 -1.14 -19.22
C THR A 243 -10.46 -2.25 -18.35
N ARG A 244 -10.46 -2.06 -17.02
CA ARG A 244 -9.83 -2.98 -16.07
C ARG A 244 -10.81 -4.00 -15.47
N GLY A 245 -12.10 -3.96 -15.82
CA GLY A 245 -13.13 -4.81 -15.24
C GLY A 245 -13.31 -4.57 -13.75
N LEU A 246 -13.26 -3.30 -13.31
CA LEU A 246 -13.48 -2.89 -11.93
C LEU A 246 -14.94 -2.45 -11.76
N LYS A 247 -15.49 -2.66 -10.57
CA LYS A 247 -16.84 -2.20 -10.21
C LYS A 247 -16.78 -0.77 -9.67
N VAL A 248 -17.73 0.08 -10.04
CA VAL A 248 -17.82 1.46 -9.53
C VAL A 248 -18.94 1.56 -8.50
N LEU A 249 -18.60 2.06 -7.31
CA LEU A 249 -19.53 2.39 -6.25
C LEU A 249 -19.54 3.92 -6.06
N GLU A 250 -20.63 4.55 -6.47
CA GLU A 250 -20.83 6.00 -6.32
C GLU A 250 -21.42 6.32 -4.93
N ILE A 251 -20.85 7.33 -4.25
CA ILE A 251 -21.25 7.68 -2.88
C ILE A 251 -22.53 8.52 -2.79
N LYS A 252 -23.09 8.98 -3.91
CA LYS A 252 -24.26 9.89 -3.94
C LYS A 252 -25.44 9.40 -3.10
N LYS A 253 -25.79 8.11 -3.19
CA LYS A 253 -26.89 7.52 -2.41
C LYS A 253 -26.62 7.54 -0.91
N ILE A 254 -25.34 7.36 -0.51
CA ILE A 254 -24.91 7.39 0.89
C ILE A 254 -24.98 8.82 1.43
N ILE A 255 -24.51 9.80 0.64
CA ILE A 255 -24.58 11.23 1.00
C ILE A 255 -26.04 11.64 1.25
N LYS A 256 -26.98 11.26 0.37
CA LYS A 256 -28.41 11.55 0.58
C LYS A 256 -28.93 11.03 1.92
N LYS A 257 -28.57 9.81 2.30
CA LYS A 257 -28.96 9.23 3.61
C LYS A 257 -28.35 9.99 4.79
N ILE A 258 -27.07 10.37 4.70
CA ILE A 258 -26.38 11.14 5.76
C ILE A 258 -27.04 12.49 5.94
N ASN A 259 -27.34 13.21 4.86
CA ASN A 259 -27.96 14.54 4.93
C ASN A 259 -29.37 14.53 5.56
N ILE A 260 -30.13 13.43 5.40
CA ILE A 260 -31.43 13.26 6.06
C ILE A 260 -31.25 13.14 7.59
N ILE A 261 -30.18 12.48 8.05
CA ILE A 261 -29.94 12.20 9.49
C ILE A 261 -29.25 13.38 10.19
N SER A 262 -28.37 14.11 9.51
CA SER A 262 -27.44 15.07 10.14
C SER A 262 -27.94 16.52 10.24
N LEU A 263 -29.21 16.79 9.93
CA LEU A 263 -29.80 18.14 10.07
C LEU A 263 -28.87 19.30 9.63
N ASN A 264 -28.22 19.17 8.46
CA ASN A 264 -27.43 20.22 7.79
C ASN A 264 -26.24 20.85 8.56
N GLN A 265 -25.72 20.22 9.61
CA GLN A 265 -24.65 20.82 10.42
C GLN A 265 -23.21 20.44 10.02
N THR A 266 -23.01 19.58 9.03
CA THR A 266 -21.66 19.15 8.61
C THR A 266 -21.24 19.76 7.28
N SER A 267 -19.97 20.16 7.16
CA SER A 267 -19.44 20.65 5.87
C SER A 267 -19.51 19.55 4.81
N GLU A 268 -19.76 19.92 3.55
CA GLU A 268 -19.84 19.00 2.41
C GLU A 268 -18.64 18.05 2.34
N PHE A 269 -17.44 18.56 2.61
CA PHE A 269 -16.21 17.78 2.62
C PHE A 269 -16.21 16.66 3.69
N LYS A 270 -16.70 16.96 4.90
CA LYS A 270 -16.82 15.96 5.98
C LYS A 270 -17.83 14.90 5.63
N THR A 271 -18.99 15.31 5.07
CA THR A 271 -20.03 14.40 4.59
C THR A 271 -19.54 13.45 3.51
N LYS A 272 -18.75 13.94 2.54
CA LYS A 272 -18.15 13.12 1.49
C LYS A 272 -17.14 12.11 2.07
N ASN A 273 -16.29 12.53 3.00
CA ASN A 273 -15.35 11.62 3.66
C ASN A 273 -16.07 10.53 4.46
N LEU A 274 -17.11 10.88 5.19
CA LEU A 274 -17.95 9.92 5.92
C LEU A 274 -18.64 8.94 4.96
N ALA A 275 -19.22 9.42 3.87
CA ALA A 275 -19.84 8.58 2.85
C ALA A 275 -18.86 7.60 2.21
N MET A 276 -17.62 8.01 1.97
CA MET A 276 -16.56 7.16 1.46
C MET A 276 -16.15 6.09 2.49
N ALA A 277 -16.06 6.46 3.77
CA ALA A 277 -15.76 5.52 4.85
C ALA A 277 -16.88 4.47 5.00
N ILE A 278 -18.15 4.90 5.00
CA ILE A 278 -19.31 3.99 5.02
C ILE A 278 -19.30 3.07 3.78
N ALA A 279 -19.01 3.59 2.60
CA ALA A 279 -18.90 2.79 1.39
C ALA A 279 -17.80 1.72 1.53
N ALA A 280 -16.68 2.05 2.18
CA ALA A 280 -15.58 1.12 2.43
C ALA A 280 -15.97 -0.01 3.39
N THR A 281 -16.79 0.26 4.41
CA THR A 281 -17.20 -0.78 5.38
C THR A 281 -18.06 -1.87 4.75
N LYS A 282 -18.75 -1.60 3.63
CA LYS A 282 -19.53 -2.61 2.88
C LYS A 282 -18.66 -3.78 2.40
N PHE A 283 -17.36 -3.55 2.18
CA PHE A 283 -16.41 -4.62 1.81
C PHE A 283 -15.94 -5.46 3.00
N CYS A 284 -16.37 -5.13 4.21
CA CYS A 284 -15.99 -5.77 5.47
C CYS A 284 -17.09 -6.64 6.06
N ASN A 285 -18.13 -6.99 5.28
CA ASN A 285 -19.29 -7.77 5.72
C ASN A 285 -20.05 -7.11 6.88
N LEU A 286 -20.00 -5.78 7.00
CA LEU A 286 -20.91 -5.06 7.87
C LEU A 286 -22.31 -5.17 7.24
N LYS A 287 -23.24 -5.83 7.93
CA LYS A 287 -24.64 -5.85 7.48
C LYS A 287 -25.20 -4.43 7.60
N ASP A 288 -25.88 -3.95 6.56
CA ASP A 288 -26.67 -2.72 6.65
C ASP A 288 -27.72 -2.94 7.76
N LYS A 289 -27.50 -2.37 8.95
CA LYS A 289 -28.49 -2.25 10.00
C LYS A 289 -29.18 -0.90 9.88
#